data_be294a814098dd2348876678aa7ff8cb
#
_entry.id   be294a814098dd2348876678aa7ff8cb
#
_cell.length_a   1.000
_cell.length_b   1.000
_cell.length_c   1.000
_cell.angle_alpha   90.00
_cell.angle_beta   90.00
_cell.angle_gamma   90.00
#
_symmetry.space_group_name_H-M   'P 1'
#
loop_
_entity.id
_entity.type
_entity.pdbx_description
1 polymer ?
#
loop_
_entity_poly.entity_id
_entity_poly.type
_entity_poly.pdbx_seq_one_letter_code
_entity_poly.pdbx_strand_id
1 'polypeptide(L)'
;MISVGQKIPSVTIKQATPEGGSDVDPAALFAGKKVVMFTLPGAFTPTCSQKHLPGYVKELPALKAKGVDMVACLSVNDHWVMKAWAEQHNALGKIVMLADGAALFSKALGIDADLTKGNMGVRARRGVLHVSDGVVKSIDMEAPGKFEVSSAEACMLKLG
;
A
#
# COMPACT_ATOMS: atom_id res chain seq x y z
N MET A 1 8.29 10.56 9.64
CA MET A 1 7.90 9.97 8.34
C MET A 1 9.15 9.75 7.51
N ILE A 2 9.20 8.61 6.83
CA ILE A 2 10.32 8.28 5.95
C ILE A 2 10.45 9.34 4.85
N SER A 3 11.66 9.58 4.37
CA SER A 3 11.98 10.63 3.39
C SER A 3 12.55 10.03 2.10
N VAL A 4 12.44 10.78 1.02
CA VAL A 4 13.09 10.43 -0.26
C VAL A 4 14.58 10.20 -0.03
N GLY A 5 15.12 9.15 -0.62
CA GLY A 5 16.51 8.74 -0.48
C GLY A 5 16.78 7.76 0.66
N GLN A 6 15.85 7.57 1.57
CA GLN A 6 15.98 6.60 2.66
C GLN A 6 15.56 5.20 2.22
N LYS A 7 16.19 4.20 2.81
CA LYS A 7 15.78 2.79 2.64
C LYS A 7 14.53 2.51 3.47
N ILE A 8 13.62 1.71 2.92
CA ILE A 8 12.48 1.25 3.71
C ILE A 8 12.96 0.34 4.84
N PRO A 9 12.31 0.40 6.01
CA PRO A 9 12.71 -0.41 7.15
C PRO A 9 12.41 -1.89 6.94
N SER A 10 13.22 -2.75 7.56
CA SER A 10 13.01 -4.20 7.60
C SER A 10 12.08 -4.52 8.76
N VAL A 11 10.88 -5.00 8.44
CA VAL A 11 9.86 -5.38 9.42
C VAL A 11 9.10 -6.58 8.86
N THR A 12 8.94 -7.64 9.66
CA THR A 12 8.13 -8.79 9.24
C THR A 12 6.65 -8.52 9.49
N ILE A 13 5.85 -8.59 8.43
CA ILE A 13 4.39 -8.49 8.47
C ILE A 13 3.79 -9.67 7.70
N LYS A 14 2.50 -9.62 7.38
CA LYS A 14 1.85 -10.66 6.59
C LYS A 14 1.57 -10.17 5.17
N GLN A 15 1.56 -11.10 4.23
CA GLN A 15 1.05 -10.90 2.88
C GLN A 15 -0.16 -11.81 2.69
N ALA A 16 -1.27 -11.27 2.21
CA ALA A 16 -2.42 -12.08 1.85
C ALA A 16 -2.17 -12.81 0.53
N THR A 17 -2.36 -14.11 0.52
CA THR A 17 -2.16 -14.99 -0.63
C THR A 17 -3.40 -15.84 -0.88
N PRO A 18 -3.55 -16.49 -2.05
CA PRO A 18 -4.68 -17.41 -2.29
C PRO A 18 -4.79 -18.51 -1.23
N GLU A 19 -3.67 -18.93 -0.64
CA GLU A 19 -3.62 -19.97 0.40
C GLU A 19 -3.88 -19.42 1.80
N GLY A 20 -4.04 -18.09 1.96
CA GLY A 20 -4.28 -17.44 3.25
C GLY A 20 -3.32 -16.30 3.51
N GLY A 21 -2.19 -16.57 4.15
CA GLY A 21 -1.18 -15.56 4.45
C GLY A 21 0.20 -16.16 4.65
N SER A 22 1.21 -15.37 4.38
CA SER A 22 2.61 -15.74 4.60
C SER A 22 3.36 -14.57 5.24
N ASP A 23 4.43 -14.88 5.97
CA ASP A 23 5.32 -13.85 6.50
C ASP A 23 6.08 -13.19 5.34
N VAL A 24 6.24 -11.88 5.43
CA VAL A 24 6.95 -11.10 4.43
C VAL A 24 7.67 -9.93 5.09
N ASP A 25 8.87 -9.66 4.62
CA ASP A 25 9.59 -8.41 4.92
C ASP A 25 9.56 -7.54 3.66
N PRO A 26 8.85 -6.42 3.65
CA PRO A 26 8.78 -5.56 2.47
C PRO A 26 10.16 -5.11 1.97
N ALA A 27 11.12 -4.89 2.85
CA ALA A 27 12.48 -4.52 2.45
C ALA A 27 13.12 -5.59 1.56
N ALA A 28 12.96 -6.86 1.92
CA ALA A 28 13.45 -7.98 1.11
C ALA A 28 12.62 -8.17 -0.16
N LEU A 29 11.31 -8.04 -0.05
CA LEU A 29 10.39 -8.21 -1.18
C LEU A 29 10.62 -7.17 -2.29
N PHE A 30 10.92 -5.93 -1.91
CA PHE A 30 11.10 -4.81 -2.84
C PHE A 30 12.51 -4.72 -3.41
N ALA A 31 13.47 -5.49 -2.89
CA ALA A 31 14.86 -5.44 -3.35
C ALA A 31 14.96 -5.72 -4.86
N GLY A 32 15.70 -4.88 -5.59
CA GLY A 32 15.91 -4.99 -7.02
C GLY A 32 14.71 -4.67 -7.89
N LYS A 33 13.63 -4.12 -7.33
CA LYS A 33 12.37 -3.88 -8.04
C LYS A 33 11.95 -2.42 -7.97
N LYS A 34 11.24 -1.97 -9.01
CA LYS A 34 10.50 -0.71 -9.00
C LYS A 34 9.09 -0.98 -8.50
N VAL A 35 8.77 -0.44 -7.33
CA VAL A 35 7.52 -0.71 -6.63
C VAL A 35 6.72 0.57 -6.47
N VAL A 36 5.43 0.46 -6.73
CA VAL A 36 4.43 1.45 -6.32
C VAL A 36 3.66 0.82 -5.16
N MET A 37 3.77 1.42 -3.98
CA MET A 37 3.00 0.98 -2.81
C MET A 37 2.02 2.07 -2.42
N PHE A 38 0.74 1.81 -2.58
CA PHE A 38 -0.29 2.70 -2.05
C PHE A 38 -0.73 2.23 -0.67
N THR A 39 -1.05 3.17 0.18
CA THR A 39 -1.43 2.93 1.57
C THR A 39 -2.80 3.54 1.84
N LEU A 40 -3.54 2.95 2.76
CA LEU A 40 -4.91 3.38 3.04
C LEU A 40 -5.36 3.00 4.45
N PRO A 41 -6.37 3.71 5.00
CA PRO A 41 -6.82 3.49 6.38
C PRO A 41 -7.50 2.14 6.65
N GLY A 42 -8.04 1.49 5.63
CA GLY A 42 -8.63 0.18 5.90
C GLY A 42 -9.39 -0.43 4.72
N ALA A 43 -9.24 -1.76 4.60
CA ALA A 43 -10.06 -2.57 3.71
C ALA A 43 -11.54 -2.37 4.05
N PHE A 44 -12.41 -2.42 3.04
CA PHE A 44 -13.86 -2.26 3.15
C PHE A 44 -14.33 -0.86 3.59
N THR A 45 -13.44 0.10 3.82
CA THR A 45 -13.86 1.48 4.04
C THR A 45 -14.24 2.16 2.72
N PRO A 46 -15.10 3.21 2.72
CA PRO A 46 -15.72 3.69 1.46
C PRO A 46 -14.73 4.09 0.36
N THR A 47 -13.84 5.05 0.58
CA THR A 47 -12.90 5.53 -0.45
C THR A 47 -11.91 4.44 -0.86
N CYS A 48 -11.45 3.63 0.10
CA CYS A 48 -10.53 2.54 -0.18
C CYS A 48 -11.15 1.50 -1.12
N SER A 49 -12.43 1.17 -0.91
CA SER A 49 -13.15 0.15 -1.67
C SER A 49 -13.75 0.69 -2.97
N GLN A 50 -14.15 1.95 -3.02
CA GLN A 50 -14.84 2.52 -4.18
C GLN A 50 -13.90 3.16 -5.19
N LYS A 51 -12.76 3.68 -4.75
CA LYS A 51 -11.86 4.47 -5.60
C LYS A 51 -10.41 4.01 -5.57
N HIS A 52 -9.81 3.83 -4.41
CA HIS A 52 -8.37 3.65 -4.29
C HIS A 52 -7.91 2.31 -4.87
N LEU A 53 -8.36 1.19 -4.31
CA LEU A 53 -8.01 -0.14 -4.83
C LEU A 53 -8.50 -0.35 -6.26
N PRO A 54 -9.77 -0.07 -6.60
CA PRO A 54 -10.23 -0.27 -7.97
C PRO A 54 -9.45 0.53 -9.01
N GLY A 55 -9.02 1.75 -8.67
CA GLY A 55 -8.19 2.58 -9.55
C GLY A 55 -6.86 1.91 -9.89
N TYR A 56 -6.18 1.33 -8.91
CA TYR A 56 -4.93 0.61 -9.15
C TYR A 56 -5.12 -0.70 -9.90
N VAL A 57 -6.21 -1.41 -9.66
CA VAL A 57 -6.54 -2.63 -10.44
C VAL A 57 -6.74 -2.27 -11.90
N LYS A 58 -7.50 -1.20 -12.18
CA LYS A 58 -7.77 -0.73 -13.54
C LYS A 58 -6.49 -0.29 -14.26
N GLU A 59 -5.62 0.44 -13.59
CA GLU A 59 -4.43 1.04 -14.19
C GLU A 59 -3.18 0.14 -14.10
N LEU A 60 -3.31 -1.07 -13.58
CA LEU A 60 -2.19 -1.98 -13.40
C LEU A 60 -1.40 -2.24 -14.69
N PRO A 61 -2.05 -2.51 -15.86
CA PRO A 61 -1.31 -2.69 -17.10
C PRO A 61 -0.51 -1.46 -17.50
N ALA A 62 -1.08 -0.26 -17.34
CA ALA A 62 -0.40 1.00 -17.67
C ALA A 62 0.79 1.26 -16.74
N LEU A 63 0.65 0.96 -15.45
CA LEU A 63 1.76 1.07 -14.49
C LEU A 63 2.91 0.13 -14.87
N LYS A 64 2.61 -1.10 -15.22
CA LYS A 64 3.62 -2.07 -15.65
C LYS A 64 4.30 -1.64 -16.95
N ALA A 65 3.55 -1.06 -17.89
CA ALA A 65 4.12 -0.51 -19.12
C ALA A 65 5.08 0.65 -18.87
N LYS A 66 4.93 1.36 -17.76
CA LYS A 66 5.85 2.43 -17.33
C LYS A 66 7.07 1.91 -16.54
N GLY A 67 7.27 0.60 -16.45
CA GLY A 67 8.42 -0.01 -15.81
C GLY A 67 8.23 -0.38 -14.34
N VAL A 68 7.02 -0.31 -13.83
CA VAL A 68 6.70 -0.77 -12.46
C VAL A 68 6.71 -2.29 -12.42
N ASP A 69 7.57 -2.87 -11.59
CA ASP A 69 7.68 -4.33 -11.45
C ASP A 69 6.59 -4.89 -10.52
N MET A 70 6.17 -4.11 -9.52
CA MET A 70 5.24 -4.56 -8.50
C MET A 70 4.37 -3.39 -8.02
N VAL A 71 3.08 -3.66 -7.88
CA VAL A 71 2.16 -2.77 -7.16
C VAL A 71 1.76 -3.45 -5.86
N ALA A 72 1.88 -2.73 -4.75
CA ALA A 72 1.56 -3.23 -3.42
C ALA A 72 0.54 -2.31 -2.75
N CYS A 73 -0.31 -2.91 -1.92
CA CYS A 73 -1.29 -2.20 -1.09
C CYS A 73 -0.99 -2.47 0.37
N LEU A 74 -0.78 -1.43 1.16
CA LEU A 74 -0.54 -1.54 2.60
C LEU A 74 -1.76 -1.06 3.39
N SER A 75 -2.23 -1.90 4.28
CA SER A 75 -3.32 -1.54 5.21
C SER A 75 -3.10 -2.17 6.58
N VAL A 76 -3.54 -1.47 7.63
CA VAL A 76 -3.57 -2.01 9.00
C VAL A 76 -4.82 -2.87 9.15
N ASN A 77 -4.77 -4.03 8.55
CA ASN A 77 -5.76 -5.11 8.62
C ASN A 77 -5.00 -6.43 8.66
N ASP A 78 -5.64 -7.48 9.18
CA ASP A 78 -5.06 -8.81 9.13
C ASP A 78 -5.12 -9.39 7.71
N HIS A 79 -4.39 -10.50 7.48
CA HIS A 79 -4.33 -11.10 6.16
C HIS A 79 -5.64 -11.77 5.73
N TRP A 80 -6.50 -12.18 6.67
CA TRP A 80 -7.81 -12.74 6.35
C TRP A 80 -8.72 -11.69 5.71
N VAL A 81 -8.76 -10.50 6.31
CA VAL A 81 -9.53 -9.35 5.80
C VAL A 81 -8.97 -8.89 4.46
N MET A 82 -7.65 -8.77 4.35
CA MET A 82 -6.99 -8.33 3.11
C MET A 82 -7.22 -9.32 1.97
N LYS A 83 -7.21 -10.62 2.26
CA LYS A 83 -7.51 -11.66 1.26
C LYS A 83 -8.94 -11.52 0.73
N ALA A 84 -9.91 -11.43 1.62
CA ALA A 84 -11.32 -11.30 1.24
C ALA A 84 -11.58 -10.03 0.43
N TRP A 85 -10.98 -8.93 0.85
CA TRP A 85 -11.09 -7.65 0.15
C TRP A 85 -10.46 -7.69 -1.24
N ALA A 86 -9.29 -8.29 -1.37
CA ALA A 86 -8.61 -8.44 -2.65
C ALA A 86 -9.39 -9.37 -3.60
N GLU A 87 -9.98 -10.44 -3.10
CA GLU A 87 -10.85 -11.33 -3.90
C GLU A 87 -12.07 -10.58 -4.44
N GLN A 88 -12.73 -9.78 -3.59
CA GLN A 88 -13.90 -9.00 -3.99
C GLN A 88 -13.59 -8.01 -5.11
N HIS A 89 -12.38 -7.45 -5.14
CA HIS A 89 -11.95 -6.46 -6.12
C HIS A 89 -11.09 -7.03 -7.25
N ASN A 90 -10.99 -8.35 -7.36
CA ASN A 90 -10.20 -9.00 -8.41
C ASN A 90 -8.71 -8.62 -8.36
N ALA A 91 -8.19 -8.34 -7.18
CA ALA A 91 -6.82 -7.88 -6.96
C ALA A 91 -5.88 -8.98 -6.48
N LEU A 92 -6.41 -10.08 -5.93
CA LEU A 92 -5.59 -11.14 -5.35
C LEU A 92 -4.72 -11.80 -6.44
N GLY A 93 -3.42 -11.89 -6.18
CA GLY A 93 -2.44 -12.37 -7.15
C GLY A 93 -1.98 -11.33 -8.18
N LYS A 94 -2.60 -10.16 -8.21
CA LYS A 94 -2.25 -9.06 -9.13
C LYS A 94 -1.58 -7.90 -8.40
N ILE A 95 -2.10 -7.55 -7.22
CA ILE A 95 -1.53 -6.55 -6.33
C ILE A 95 -1.07 -7.27 -5.07
N VAL A 96 0.14 -6.97 -4.62
CA VAL A 96 0.69 -7.53 -3.38
C VAL A 96 -0.05 -6.89 -2.21
N MET A 97 -0.79 -7.69 -1.46
CA MET A 97 -1.61 -7.22 -0.34
C MET A 97 -0.83 -7.36 0.96
N LEU A 98 -0.27 -6.25 1.44
CA LEU A 98 0.51 -6.21 2.67
C LEU A 98 -0.42 -5.97 3.86
N ALA A 99 -0.53 -6.96 4.71
CA ALA A 99 -1.40 -6.97 5.88
C ALA A 99 -0.58 -6.62 7.13
N ASP A 100 -0.67 -5.36 7.53
CA ASP A 100 0.07 -4.79 8.66
C ASP A 100 -0.83 -4.68 9.90
N GLY A 101 -1.42 -5.82 10.32
CA GLY A 101 -2.46 -5.84 11.35
C GLY A 101 -2.07 -5.22 12.68
N ALA A 102 -0.79 -5.23 13.04
CA ALA A 102 -0.28 -4.60 14.27
C ALA A 102 0.32 -3.20 14.02
N ALA A 103 0.18 -2.64 12.82
CA ALA A 103 0.72 -1.34 12.42
C ALA A 103 2.26 -1.23 12.56
N LEU A 104 2.98 -2.33 12.53
CA LEU A 104 4.43 -2.32 12.75
C LEU A 104 5.16 -1.60 11.61
N PHE A 105 4.82 -1.94 10.38
CA PHE A 105 5.44 -1.33 9.20
C PHE A 105 4.98 0.11 9.00
N SER A 106 3.69 0.38 9.21
CA SER A 106 3.15 1.75 9.14
C SER A 106 3.83 2.68 10.13
N LYS A 107 4.05 2.22 11.36
CA LYS A 107 4.78 2.99 12.38
C LYS A 107 6.25 3.17 12.01
N ALA A 108 6.90 2.12 11.52
CA ALA A 108 8.30 2.19 11.09
C ALA A 108 8.49 3.17 9.94
N LEU A 109 7.51 3.28 9.03
CA LEU A 109 7.51 4.29 7.97
C LEU A 109 7.13 5.70 8.47
N GLY A 110 6.54 5.80 9.65
CA GLY A 110 6.05 7.07 10.19
C GLY A 110 4.79 7.59 9.50
N ILE A 111 3.97 6.68 8.96
CA ILE A 111 2.72 7.01 8.26
C ILE A 111 1.48 6.51 9.02
N ASP A 112 1.65 6.11 10.27
CA ASP A 112 0.53 5.72 11.11
C ASP A 112 -0.32 6.93 11.50
N ALA A 113 -1.60 6.67 11.75
CA ALA A 113 -2.56 7.66 12.20
C ALA A 113 -3.42 7.07 13.31
N ASP A 114 -3.64 7.84 14.37
CA ASP A 114 -4.53 7.44 15.45
C ASP A 114 -5.97 7.85 15.09
N LEU A 115 -6.78 6.86 14.75
CA LEU A 115 -8.19 7.02 14.42
C LEU A 115 -9.08 6.46 15.54
N THR A 116 -8.59 6.47 16.78
CA THR A 116 -9.30 5.94 17.94
C THR A 116 -10.65 6.64 18.16
N LYS A 117 -10.74 7.93 17.88
CA LYS A 117 -12.00 8.68 18.00
C LYS A 117 -13.10 8.13 17.09
N GLY A 118 -12.74 7.51 15.97
CA GLY A 118 -13.67 6.83 15.06
C GLY A 118 -13.77 5.33 15.33
N ASN A 119 -13.29 4.85 16.46
CA ASN A 119 -13.24 3.43 16.82
C ASN A 119 -12.45 2.58 15.83
N MET A 120 -11.48 3.16 15.15
CA MET A 120 -10.66 2.45 14.17
C MET A 120 -9.24 2.13 14.68
N GLY A 121 -8.86 2.70 15.83
CA GLY A 121 -7.53 2.50 16.40
C GLY A 121 -6.45 3.14 15.54
N VAL A 122 -5.26 2.52 15.51
CA VAL A 122 -4.14 2.99 14.71
C VAL A 122 -4.25 2.40 13.30
N ARG A 123 -4.16 3.25 12.29
CA ARG A 123 -4.24 2.87 10.88
C ARG A 123 -3.11 3.49 10.09
N ALA A 124 -2.93 3.06 8.85
CA ALA A 124 -2.05 3.75 7.92
C ALA A 124 -2.75 4.96 7.31
N ARG A 125 -2.01 6.05 7.11
CA ARG A 125 -2.51 7.21 6.37
C ARG A 125 -2.65 6.86 4.88
N ARG A 126 -3.56 7.52 4.19
CA ARG A 126 -3.72 7.35 2.74
C ARG A 126 -2.56 8.03 2.01
N GLY A 127 -1.94 7.30 1.10
CA GLY A 127 -0.83 7.84 0.33
C GLY A 127 -0.31 6.86 -0.71
N VAL A 128 0.80 7.24 -1.34
CA VAL A 128 1.53 6.40 -2.28
C VAL A 128 3.03 6.65 -2.16
N LEU A 129 3.80 5.58 -2.21
CA LEU A 129 5.26 5.62 -2.24
C LEU A 129 5.74 4.98 -3.53
N HIS A 130 6.72 5.60 -4.17
CA HIS A 130 7.50 4.97 -5.24
C HIS A 130 8.83 4.54 -4.63
N VAL A 131 9.15 3.26 -4.75
CA VAL A 131 10.34 2.65 -4.16
C VAL A 131 11.12 1.95 -5.27
N SER A 132 12.41 2.21 -5.36
CA SER A 132 13.28 1.53 -6.32
C SER A 132 14.44 0.88 -5.56
N ASP A 133 14.55 -0.44 -5.68
CA ASP A 133 15.56 -1.22 -4.98
C ASP A 133 15.63 -0.90 -3.48
N GLY A 134 14.46 -0.84 -2.84
CA GLY A 134 14.32 -0.55 -1.40
C GLY A 134 14.51 0.90 -0.99
N VAL A 135 14.78 1.82 -1.92
CA VAL A 135 14.98 3.24 -1.64
C VAL A 135 13.77 4.05 -2.07
N VAL A 136 13.26 4.90 -1.20
CA VAL A 136 12.12 5.77 -1.48
C VAL A 136 12.50 6.82 -2.52
N LYS A 137 11.79 6.86 -3.63
CA LYS A 137 11.98 7.83 -4.71
C LYS A 137 10.97 8.97 -4.66
N SER A 138 9.76 8.70 -4.22
CA SER A 138 8.76 9.72 -3.93
C SER A 138 7.80 9.22 -2.87
N ILE A 139 7.20 10.14 -2.15
CA ILE A 139 6.18 9.88 -1.15
C ILE A 139 5.15 11.00 -1.20
N ASP A 140 3.91 10.64 -1.40
CA ASP A 140 2.79 11.57 -1.50
C ASP A 140 1.67 11.12 -0.59
N MET A 141 1.52 11.82 0.53
CA MET A 141 0.50 11.53 1.52
C MET A 141 -0.67 12.48 1.37
N GLU A 142 -1.88 11.95 1.42
CA GLU A 142 -3.10 12.75 1.38
C GLU A 142 -3.24 13.60 2.64
N ALA A 143 -3.82 14.78 2.48
CA ALA A 143 -4.35 15.50 3.61
C ALA A 143 -5.56 14.72 4.19
N PRO A 144 -5.87 14.85 5.49
CA PRO A 144 -6.98 14.10 6.09
C PRO A 144 -8.29 14.25 5.30
N GLY A 145 -8.91 13.13 4.96
CA GLY A 145 -10.16 13.09 4.21
C GLY A 145 -10.05 13.37 2.71
N LYS A 146 -8.86 13.55 2.17
CA LYS A 146 -8.62 13.83 0.75
C LYS A 146 -8.26 12.59 -0.04
N PHE A 147 -8.49 12.64 -1.35
CA PHE A 147 -8.08 11.63 -2.33
C PHE A 147 -7.70 12.34 -3.63
N GLU A 148 -6.49 12.93 -3.66
CA GLU A 148 -6.03 13.78 -4.77
C GLU A 148 -4.66 13.35 -5.29
N VAL A 149 -3.72 13.03 -4.38
CA VAL A 149 -2.31 12.80 -4.74
C VAL A 149 -1.91 11.32 -4.78
N SER A 150 -2.73 10.41 -4.24
CA SER A 150 -2.40 8.99 -4.09
C SER A 150 -3.17 8.08 -5.06
N SER A 151 -4.02 8.62 -5.92
CA SER A 151 -4.73 7.84 -6.92
C SER A 151 -3.77 7.23 -7.93
N ALA A 152 -4.21 6.17 -8.62
CA ALA A 152 -3.42 5.55 -9.68
C ALA A 152 -3.07 6.56 -10.79
N GLU A 153 -4.02 7.42 -11.15
CA GLU A 153 -3.81 8.47 -12.16
C GLU A 153 -2.76 9.48 -11.72
N ALA A 154 -2.82 9.98 -10.49
CA ALA A 154 -1.84 10.89 -9.93
C ALA A 154 -0.44 10.24 -9.86
N CYS A 155 -0.40 8.97 -9.48
CA CYS A 155 0.83 8.17 -9.45
C CYS A 155 1.47 8.07 -10.84
N MET A 156 0.67 7.77 -11.86
CA MET A 156 1.17 7.64 -13.24
C MET A 156 1.77 8.95 -13.78
N LEU A 157 1.21 10.10 -13.43
CA LEU A 157 1.77 11.39 -13.83
C LEU A 157 3.19 11.59 -13.29
N LYS A 158 3.49 11.08 -12.10
CA LYS A 158 4.83 11.18 -11.51
C LYS A 158 5.82 10.19 -12.09
N LEU A 159 5.35 9.08 -12.61
CA LEU A 159 6.21 8.10 -13.27
C LEU A 159 6.66 8.56 -14.67
N GLY A 160 6.02 9.58 -15.17
CA GLY A 160 6.37 10.23 -16.42
C GLY A 160 6.16 9.38 -17.61
#